data_b1385fb549e6ce823a14f8b4f6974128
#
_entry.id   b1385fb549e6ce823a14f8b4f6974128
#
_cell.length_a   1.000
_cell.length_b   1.000
_cell.length_c   1.000
_cell.angle_alpha   90.00
_cell.angle_beta   90.00
_cell.angle_gamma   90.00
#
_symmetry.space_group_name_H-M   'P 1'
#
loop_
_entity.id
_entity.type
_entity.pdbx_description
1 polymer ?
#
loop_
_entity_poly.entity_id
_entity_poly.type
_entity_poly.pdbx_seq_one_letter_code
_entity_poly.pdbx_strand_id
1 'polypeptide(L)'
;MKKFKYLKISKTKKLRFIDNYYKKNLYIVFLHGFMSDIEGKKPQTLLRFAKKKKLGFLALEYSGHGKSSGEFTKGNISSWTKDATVVIKKMVKKNNFILIGSSMGAWIALNQFKYFKSQIKGFLGIGSAPEFLTRLMWNKFPKKTKRELLKTGKILIKNGAMNIQLLYNLLRMEEKIKFYTEK
;
A
#
# COMPACT_ATOMS: atom_id res chain seq x y z
N MET A 1 -8.08 4.69 23.21
CA MET A 1 -7.44 5.69 22.33
C MET A 1 -6.65 4.99 21.22
N LYS A 2 -6.65 5.58 20.01
CA LYS A 2 -5.78 5.14 18.90
C LYS A 2 -4.38 5.65 19.16
N LYS A 3 -3.41 4.76 19.30
CA LYS A 3 -2.01 5.16 19.44
C LYS A 3 -1.30 4.90 18.12
N PHE A 4 -1.02 5.96 17.35
CA PHE A 4 -0.14 5.90 16.20
C PHE A 4 1.30 5.75 16.67
N LYS A 5 2.04 4.90 15.98
CA LYS A 5 3.44 4.61 16.27
C LYS A 5 4.28 4.84 15.01
N TYR A 6 5.57 4.94 15.17
CA TYR A 6 6.52 5.07 14.07
C TYR A 6 7.59 3.99 14.16
N LEU A 7 7.83 3.32 13.04
CA LEU A 7 8.96 2.42 12.86
C LEU A 7 10.08 3.20 12.17
N LYS A 8 11.20 3.42 12.86
CA LYS A 8 12.41 4.00 12.27
C LYS A 8 13.08 2.96 11.39
N ILE A 9 13.24 3.27 10.10
CA ILE A 9 13.89 2.41 9.10
C ILE A 9 15.34 2.83 8.91
N SER A 10 15.60 4.15 8.89
CA SER A 10 16.94 4.74 8.79
C SER A 10 17.01 6.07 9.54
N LYS A 11 18.11 6.81 9.45
CA LYS A 11 18.25 8.16 10.03
C LYS A 11 17.17 9.11 9.53
N THR A 12 16.77 9.01 8.27
CA THR A 12 15.82 9.93 7.61
C THR A 12 14.45 9.31 7.33
N LYS A 13 14.30 7.98 7.50
CA LYS A 13 13.06 7.27 7.13
C LYS A 13 12.37 6.67 8.34
N LYS A 14 11.12 7.10 8.56
CA LYS A 14 10.19 6.51 9.54
C LYS A 14 8.84 6.25 8.89
N LEU A 15 8.23 5.11 9.20
CA LEU A 15 6.92 4.71 8.70
C LEU A 15 5.92 4.69 9.84
N ARG A 16 4.77 5.34 9.63
CA ARG A 16 3.69 5.40 10.62
C ARG A 16 2.81 4.17 10.52
N PHE A 17 2.36 3.68 11.67
CA PHE A 17 1.47 2.52 11.73
C PHE A 17 0.58 2.56 12.97
N ILE A 18 -0.46 1.73 12.95
CA ILE A 18 -1.28 1.36 14.10
C ILE A 18 -1.12 -0.14 14.28
N ASP A 19 -0.84 -0.59 15.48
CA ASP A 19 -0.90 -1.99 15.85
C ASP A 19 -1.77 -2.21 17.07
N ASN A 20 -2.32 -3.40 17.13
CA ASN A 20 -3.09 -3.91 18.25
C ASN A 20 -2.68 -5.37 18.46
N TYR A 21 -1.87 -5.58 19.50
CA TYR A 21 -1.35 -6.91 19.81
C TYR A 21 -2.32 -7.70 20.70
N TYR A 22 -2.61 -8.93 20.29
CA TYR A 22 -3.24 -9.95 21.12
C TYR A 22 -2.41 -11.23 21.09
N LYS A 23 -2.49 -12.05 22.16
CA LYS A 23 -1.77 -13.33 22.25
C LYS A 23 -2.18 -14.36 21.19
N LYS A 24 -3.26 -14.15 20.44
CA LYS A 24 -3.67 -15.03 19.34
C LYS A 24 -2.73 -14.88 18.15
N ASN A 25 -2.35 -16.00 17.54
CA ASN A 25 -1.40 -16.06 16.42
C ASN A 25 -2.00 -15.67 15.07
N LEU A 26 -3.01 -14.81 15.05
CA LEU A 26 -3.64 -14.33 13.82
C LEU A 26 -3.80 -12.81 13.85
N TYR A 27 -3.33 -12.17 12.80
CA TYR A 27 -3.42 -10.73 12.57
C TYR A 27 -4.33 -10.41 11.38
N ILE A 28 -4.93 -9.24 11.43
CA ILE A 28 -5.45 -8.54 10.25
C ILE A 28 -4.43 -7.48 9.87
N VAL A 29 -3.90 -7.54 8.65
CA VAL A 29 -2.98 -6.55 8.09
C VAL A 29 -3.71 -5.75 7.02
N PHE A 30 -3.91 -4.46 7.24
CA PHE A 30 -4.58 -3.56 6.30
C PHE A 30 -3.59 -2.68 5.54
N LEU A 31 -3.73 -2.64 4.22
CA LEU A 31 -2.94 -1.85 3.27
C LEU A 31 -3.86 -0.88 2.53
N HIS A 32 -3.59 0.43 2.68
CA HIS A 32 -4.42 1.49 2.13
C HIS A 32 -4.17 1.75 0.64
N GLY A 33 -5.06 2.50 0.00
CA GLY A 33 -5.00 2.86 -1.42
C GLY A 33 -4.06 4.03 -1.73
N PHE A 34 -4.01 4.38 -3.00
CA PHE A 34 -3.24 5.49 -3.55
C PHE A 34 -3.64 6.82 -2.91
N MET A 35 -2.67 7.66 -2.53
CA MET A 35 -2.87 8.96 -1.86
C MET A 35 -3.78 8.90 -0.61
N SER A 36 -3.81 7.77 0.07
CA SER A 36 -4.63 7.54 1.28
C SER A 36 -3.75 7.40 2.52
N ASP A 37 -4.37 7.12 3.66
CA ASP A 37 -3.73 6.96 4.96
C ASP A 37 -4.41 5.87 5.80
N ILE A 38 -4.04 5.78 7.08
CA ILE A 38 -4.62 4.84 8.05
C ILE A 38 -5.62 5.50 9.02
N GLU A 39 -6.03 6.74 8.78
CA GLU A 39 -6.99 7.46 9.63
C GLU A 39 -8.45 7.28 9.18
N GLY A 40 -8.67 6.83 7.94
CA GLY A 40 -9.99 6.70 7.33
C GLY A 40 -10.91 5.63 7.93
N LYS A 41 -12.14 5.56 7.43
CA LYS A 41 -13.19 4.64 7.95
C LYS A 41 -12.79 3.17 7.86
N LYS A 42 -12.18 2.72 6.73
CA LYS A 42 -11.83 1.31 6.52
C LYS A 42 -10.88 0.76 7.60
N PRO A 43 -9.67 1.34 7.82
CA PRO A 43 -8.76 0.83 8.85
C PRO A 43 -9.35 0.93 10.25
N GLN A 44 -10.18 1.96 10.52
CA GLN A 44 -10.85 2.11 11.81
C GLN A 44 -11.88 1.01 12.09
N THR A 45 -12.66 0.64 11.08
CA THR A 45 -13.65 -0.44 11.20
C THR A 45 -12.96 -1.79 11.41
N LEU A 46 -11.88 -2.04 10.66
CA LEU A 46 -11.09 -3.27 10.82
C LEU A 46 -10.39 -3.36 12.18
N LEU A 47 -9.89 -2.23 12.71
CA LEU A 47 -9.33 -2.18 14.05
C LEU A 47 -10.39 -2.52 15.13
N ARG A 48 -11.61 -1.94 15.01
CA ARG A 48 -12.72 -2.27 15.93
C ARG A 48 -13.09 -3.75 15.85
N PHE A 49 -13.20 -4.30 14.64
CA PHE A 49 -13.46 -5.72 14.42
C PHE A 49 -12.37 -6.60 15.04
N ALA A 50 -11.10 -6.32 14.79
CA ALA A 50 -9.98 -7.05 15.34
C ALA A 50 -10.00 -7.04 16.89
N LYS A 51 -10.27 -5.88 17.50
CA LYS A 51 -10.44 -5.76 18.95
C LYS A 51 -11.59 -6.65 19.47
N LYS A 52 -12.78 -6.55 18.84
CA LYS A 52 -13.94 -7.37 19.22
C LYS A 52 -13.66 -8.87 19.14
N LYS A 53 -12.90 -9.30 18.13
CA LYS A 53 -12.52 -10.71 17.92
C LYS A 53 -11.23 -11.12 18.63
N LYS A 54 -10.60 -10.21 19.38
CA LYS A 54 -9.32 -10.42 20.06
C LYS A 54 -8.22 -10.91 19.10
N LEU A 55 -8.18 -10.33 17.87
CA LEU A 55 -7.17 -10.57 16.85
C LEU A 55 -6.10 -9.49 16.90
N GLY A 56 -4.88 -9.80 16.47
CA GLY A 56 -3.88 -8.79 16.16
C GLY A 56 -4.35 -7.90 15.00
N PHE A 57 -3.93 -6.65 14.99
CA PHE A 57 -4.21 -5.71 13.91
C PHE A 57 -2.96 -4.92 13.57
N LEU A 58 -2.71 -4.72 12.29
CA LEU A 58 -1.69 -3.85 11.78
C LEU A 58 -2.25 -3.06 10.59
N ALA A 59 -2.10 -1.75 10.61
CA ALA A 59 -2.26 -0.89 9.44
C ALA A 59 -1.06 0.05 9.36
N LEU A 60 -0.53 0.32 8.18
CA LEU A 60 0.67 1.11 7.98
C LEU A 60 0.51 2.10 6.83
N GLU A 61 1.26 3.20 6.90
CA GLU A 61 1.42 4.17 5.81
C GLU A 61 2.77 3.94 5.13
N TYR A 62 2.76 3.94 3.79
CA TYR A 62 3.99 3.85 3.00
C TYR A 62 4.75 5.18 3.02
N SER A 63 6.01 5.18 2.58
CA SER A 63 6.77 6.41 2.36
C SER A 63 5.99 7.39 1.49
N GLY A 64 5.97 8.67 1.89
CA GLY A 64 5.28 9.74 1.17
C GLY A 64 3.75 9.71 1.28
N HIS A 65 3.18 8.83 2.13
CA HIS A 65 1.75 8.80 2.43
C HIS A 65 1.48 9.18 3.89
N GLY A 66 0.35 9.82 4.12
CA GLY A 66 -0.10 10.24 5.45
C GLY A 66 0.96 11.03 6.20
N LYS A 67 1.39 10.52 7.35
CA LYS A 67 2.45 11.12 8.19
C LYS A 67 3.76 10.30 8.21
N SER A 68 3.90 9.32 7.31
CA SER A 68 5.17 8.67 7.05
C SER A 68 6.15 9.62 6.36
N SER A 69 7.45 9.47 6.61
CA SER A 69 8.47 10.28 5.94
C SER A 69 8.61 9.93 4.46
N GLY A 70 9.26 10.82 3.73
CA GLY A 70 9.48 10.69 2.29
C GLY A 70 8.55 11.56 1.46
N GLU A 71 8.82 11.62 0.18
CA GLU A 71 8.01 12.36 -0.80
C GLU A 71 7.20 11.37 -1.62
N PHE A 72 5.90 11.61 -1.74
CA PHE A 72 5.01 10.78 -2.56
C PHE A 72 5.53 10.61 -3.99
N THR A 73 6.03 11.70 -4.57
CA THR A 73 6.53 11.77 -5.93
C THR A 73 7.78 10.91 -6.19
N LYS A 74 8.50 10.50 -5.15
CA LYS A 74 9.66 9.61 -5.23
C LYS A 74 9.29 8.14 -4.99
N GLY A 75 8.03 7.85 -4.62
CA GLY A 75 7.54 6.51 -4.37
C GLY A 75 7.08 5.79 -5.63
N ASN A 76 6.94 4.48 -5.53
CA ASN A 76 6.35 3.60 -6.54
C ASN A 76 5.88 2.30 -5.87
N ILE A 77 5.15 1.45 -6.61
CA ILE A 77 4.61 0.20 -6.09
C ILE A 77 5.69 -0.70 -5.45
N SER A 78 6.87 -0.80 -6.06
CA SER A 78 7.97 -1.62 -5.51
C SER A 78 8.51 -1.07 -4.20
N SER A 79 8.68 0.26 -4.09
CA SER A 79 9.15 0.88 -2.85
C SER A 79 8.10 0.76 -1.74
N TRP A 80 6.82 0.97 -2.04
CA TRP A 80 5.72 0.82 -1.09
C TRP A 80 5.49 -0.64 -0.67
N THR A 81 5.71 -1.60 -1.61
CA THR A 81 5.73 -3.03 -1.28
C THR A 81 6.84 -3.34 -0.27
N LYS A 82 8.06 -2.81 -0.47
CA LYS A 82 9.18 -2.97 0.48
C LYS A 82 8.86 -2.36 1.84
N ASP A 83 8.24 -1.17 1.88
CA ASP A 83 7.81 -0.53 3.11
C ASP A 83 6.84 -1.42 3.89
N ALA A 84 5.81 -1.94 3.22
CA ALA A 84 4.87 -2.87 3.81
C ALA A 84 5.57 -4.13 4.34
N THR A 85 6.46 -4.74 3.54
CA THR A 85 7.23 -5.93 3.92
C THR A 85 8.01 -5.71 5.21
N VAL A 86 8.74 -4.59 5.33
CA VAL A 86 9.55 -4.28 6.50
C VAL A 86 8.69 -4.12 7.76
N VAL A 87 7.57 -3.37 7.66
CA VAL A 87 6.67 -3.16 8.80
C VAL A 87 5.98 -4.45 9.21
N ILE A 88 5.46 -5.24 8.25
CA ILE A 88 4.81 -6.52 8.51
C ILE A 88 5.81 -7.46 9.21
N LYS A 89 7.01 -7.64 8.65
CA LYS A 89 8.06 -8.49 9.24
C LYS A 89 8.38 -8.12 10.69
N LYS A 90 8.48 -6.83 10.98
CA LYS A 90 8.85 -6.31 12.31
C LYS A 90 7.71 -6.46 13.32
N MET A 91 6.45 -6.19 12.90
CA MET A 91 5.29 -6.13 13.81
C MET A 91 4.58 -7.47 13.94
N VAL A 92 4.35 -8.17 12.84
CA VAL A 92 3.63 -9.47 12.85
C VAL A 92 4.56 -10.62 13.24
N LYS A 93 5.87 -10.50 12.97
CA LYS A 93 6.90 -11.51 13.28
C LYS A 93 6.58 -12.86 12.62
N LYS A 94 6.45 -13.93 13.42
CA LYS A 94 6.15 -15.30 12.97
C LYS A 94 4.65 -15.64 12.97
N ASN A 95 3.77 -14.69 13.35
CA ASN A 95 2.33 -14.96 13.40
C ASN A 95 1.71 -15.05 11.99
N ASN A 96 0.62 -15.79 11.92
CA ASN A 96 -0.21 -15.83 10.71
C ASN A 96 -1.01 -14.53 10.56
N PHE A 97 -1.39 -14.20 9.32
CA PHE A 97 -2.21 -13.01 9.08
C PHE A 97 -3.10 -13.13 7.84
N ILE A 98 -4.17 -12.34 7.86
CA ILE A 98 -5.05 -12.09 6.73
C ILE A 98 -4.69 -10.72 6.17
N LEU A 99 -4.42 -10.66 4.88
CA LEU A 99 -4.18 -9.41 4.16
C LEU A 99 -5.50 -8.80 3.73
N ILE A 100 -5.70 -7.51 4.01
CA ILE A 100 -6.81 -6.73 3.48
C ILE A 100 -6.23 -5.51 2.76
N GLY A 101 -6.42 -5.47 1.45
CA GLY A 101 -5.94 -4.37 0.61
C GLY A 101 -7.08 -3.56 0.00
N SER A 102 -6.98 -2.23 0.06
CA SER A 102 -7.95 -1.34 -0.60
C SER A 102 -7.32 -0.70 -1.84
N SER A 103 -7.96 -0.84 -3.01
CA SER A 103 -7.48 -0.26 -4.28
C SER A 103 -6.02 -0.66 -4.56
N MET A 104 -5.09 0.30 -4.74
CA MET A 104 -3.64 0.06 -4.83
C MET A 104 -3.11 -0.83 -3.69
N GLY A 105 -3.66 -0.70 -2.48
CA GLY A 105 -3.26 -1.54 -1.35
C GLY A 105 -3.50 -3.03 -1.57
N ALA A 106 -4.48 -3.40 -2.42
CA ALA A 106 -4.68 -4.80 -2.81
C ALA A 106 -3.53 -5.30 -3.70
N TRP A 107 -3.00 -4.47 -4.59
CA TRP A 107 -1.83 -4.82 -5.38
C TRP A 107 -0.58 -5.00 -4.50
N ILE A 108 -0.34 -4.06 -3.59
CA ILE A 108 0.76 -4.19 -2.62
C ILE A 108 0.59 -5.46 -1.75
N ALA A 109 -0.66 -5.81 -1.38
CA ALA A 109 -0.97 -7.02 -0.64
C ALA A 109 -0.64 -8.29 -1.43
N LEU A 110 -1.00 -8.36 -2.71
CA LEU A 110 -0.64 -9.48 -3.58
C LEU A 110 0.88 -9.66 -3.68
N ASN A 111 1.64 -8.57 -3.75
CA ASN A 111 3.10 -8.63 -3.75
C ASN A 111 3.69 -9.18 -2.44
N GLN A 112 2.96 -9.16 -1.32
CA GLN A 112 3.44 -9.73 -0.05
C GLN A 112 3.47 -11.27 -0.07
N PHE A 113 2.73 -11.94 -0.94
CA PHE A 113 2.78 -13.40 -1.08
C PHE A 113 4.19 -13.91 -1.41
N LYS A 114 4.97 -13.11 -2.13
CA LYS A 114 6.37 -13.42 -2.41
C LYS A 114 7.23 -13.58 -1.14
N TYR A 115 6.88 -12.86 -0.06
CA TYR A 115 7.69 -12.78 1.15
C TYR A 115 7.10 -13.58 2.32
N PHE A 116 5.77 -13.79 2.35
CA PHE A 116 5.07 -14.32 3.52
C PHE A 116 4.08 -15.43 3.17
N LYS A 117 4.32 -16.18 2.08
CA LYS A 117 3.38 -17.22 1.57
C LYS A 117 2.86 -18.15 2.66
N SER A 118 3.72 -18.65 3.54
CA SER A 118 3.35 -19.58 4.62
C SER A 118 2.54 -18.94 5.76
N GLN A 119 2.72 -17.63 5.98
CA GLN A 119 2.04 -16.89 7.05
C GLN A 119 0.71 -16.29 6.61
N ILE A 120 0.51 -16.04 5.30
CA ILE A 120 -0.74 -15.49 4.77
C ILE A 120 -1.80 -16.58 4.74
N LYS A 121 -2.87 -16.41 5.53
CA LYS A 121 -3.99 -17.35 5.65
C LYS A 121 -5.25 -16.91 4.90
N GLY A 122 -5.22 -15.74 4.29
CA GLY A 122 -6.31 -15.23 3.48
C GLY A 122 -6.00 -13.84 2.92
N PHE A 123 -6.73 -13.48 1.87
CA PHE A 123 -6.65 -12.18 1.21
C PHE A 123 -8.07 -11.66 0.94
N LEU A 124 -8.29 -10.39 1.24
CA LEU A 124 -9.50 -9.66 0.88
C LEU A 124 -9.12 -8.36 0.16
N GLY A 125 -9.58 -8.23 -1.07
CA GLY A 125 -9.45 -7.00 -1.85
C GLY A 125 -10.73 -6.15 -1.79
N ILE A 126 -10.59 -4.87 -1.44
CA ILE A 126 -11.69 -3.90 -1.41
C ILE A 126 -11.48 -2.92 -2.57
N GLY A 127 -12.31 -3.03 -3.63
CA GLY A 127 -12.13 -2.24 -4.85
C GLY A 127 -10.73 -2.40 -5.43
N SER A 128 -10.28 -3.65 -5.54
CA SER A 128 -8.91 -4.00 -5.96
C SER A 128 -8.57 -3.41 -7.31
N ALA A 129 -7.41 -2.76 -7.41
CA ALA A 129 -6.94 -2.13 -8.63
C ALA A 129 -5.46 -2.51 -8.90
N PRO A 130 -5.16 -3.79 -9.19
CA PRO A 130 -3.83 -4.18 -9.66
C PRO A 130 -3.56 -3.55 -11.02
N GLU A 131 -2.31 -3.16 -11.28
CA GLU A 131 -1.89 -2.55 -12.56
C GLU A 131 -2.70 -1.30 -12.97
N PHE A 132 -3.34 -0.60 -12.00
CA PHE A 132 -4.23 0.53 -12.32
C PHE A 132 -3.51 1.68 -13.03
N LEU A 133 -2.24 1.88 -12.73
CA LEU A 133 -1.43 2.93 -13.34
C LEU A 133 -1.31 2.72 -14.85
N THR A 134 -1.10 1.47 -15.30
CA THR A 134 -1.04 1.14 -16.73
C THR A 134 -2.43 1.01 -17.32
N ARG A 135 -3.27 0.14 -16.76
CA ARG A 135 -4.57 -0.21 -17.37
C ARG A 135 -5.59 0.92 -17.30
N LEU A 136 -5.69 1.60 -16.16
CA LEU A 136 -6.72 2.63 -15.95
C LEU A 136 -6.24 4.05 -16.22
N MET A 137 -4.93 4.29 -16.22
CA MET A 137 -4.36 5.60 -16.47
C MET A 137 -3.58 5.68 -17.77
N TRP A 138 -2.40 5.07 -17.85
CA TRP A 138 -1.53 5.19 -19.02
C TRP A 138 -2.22 4.83 -20.35
N ASN A 139 -2.91 3.69 -20.41
CA ASN A 139 -3.56 3.25 -21.65
C ASN A 139 -4.65 4.21 -22.11
N LYS A 140 -5.29 4.93 -21.17
CA LYS A 140 -6.37 5.88 -21.45
C LYS A 140 -5.88 7.30 -21.71
N PHE A 141 -4.60 7.61 -21.52
CA PHE A 141 -4.09 8.95 -21.77
C PHE A 141 -4.06 9.28 -23.26
N PRO A 142 -4.47 10.50 -23.63
CA PRO A 142 -4.25 11.03 -24.97
C PRO A 142 -2.78 11.02 -25.36
N LYS A 143 -2.48 10.91 -26.66
CA LYS A 143 -1.08 10.94 -27.17
C LYS A 143 -0.29 12.16 -26.71
N LYS A 144 -0.95 13.34 -26.62
CA LYS A 144 -0.34 14.57 -26.10
C LYS A 144 0.13 14.43 -24.66
N THR A 145 -0.74 13.91 -23.78
CA THR A 145 -0.45 13.68 -22.35
C THR A 145 0.68 12.66 -22.16
N LYS A 146 0.68 11.59 -22.96
CA LYS A 146 1.78 10.59 -22.94
C LYS A 146 3.12 11.23 -23.31
N ARG A 147 3.15 12.02 -24.39
CA ARG A 147 4.36 12.75 -24.83
C ARG A 147 4.87 13.73 -23.77
N GLU A 148 3.98 14.48 -23.15
CA GLU A 148 4.32 15.42 -22.08
C GLU A 148 4.94 14.68 -20.88
N LEU A 149 4.32 13.58 -20.42
CA LEU A 149 4.84 12.78 -19.31
C LEU A 149 6.20 12.18 -19.63
N LEU A 150 6.40 11.66 -20.85
CA LEU A 150 7.70 11.14 -21.29
C LEU A 150 8.79 12.21 -21.35
N LYS A 151 8.44 13.44 -21.78
CA LYS A 151 9.37 14.57 -21.91
C LYS A 151 9.72 15.19 -20.56
N THR A 152 8.73 15.40 -19.69
CA THR A 152 8.90 16.16 -18.44
C THR A 152 9.07 15.26 -17.20
N GLY A 153 8.76 13.97 -17.33
CA GLY A 153 8.75 13.02 -16.23
C GLY A 153 7.56 13.17 -15.28
N LYS A 154 6.70 14.17 -15.47
CA LYS A 154 5.57 14.48 -14.57
C LYS A 154 4.41 15.15 -15.31
N ILE A 155 3.18 14.85 -14.88
CA ILE A 155 1.96 15.56 -15.28
C ILE A 155 1.06 15.79 -14.09
N LEU A 156 0.24 16.82 -14.15
CA LEU A 156 -0.82 17.08 -13.20
C LEU A 156 -2.15 16.63 -13.81
N ILE A 157 -2.81 15.67 -13.15
CA ILE A 157 -4.11 15.16 -13.57
C ILE A 157 -5.16 15.70 -12.62
N LYS A 158 -6.15 16.41 -13.16
CA LYS A 158 -7.35 16.78 -12.42
C LYS A 158 -8.31 15.60 -12.42
N ASN A 159 -8.63 15.09 -11.25
CA ASN A 159 -9.64 14.04 -11.07
C ASN A 159 -10.68 14.50 -10.04
N GLY A 160 -11.76 15.11 -10.51
CA GLY A 160 -12.71 15.79 -9.64
C GLY A 160 -12.04 16.93 -8.87
N ALA A 161 -12.20 16.95 -7.54
CA ALA A 161 -11.59 17.94 -6.66
C ALA A 161 -10.10 17.67 -6.34
N MET A 162 -9.53 16.55 -6.80
CA MET A 162 -8.15 16.17 -6.51
C MET A 162 -7.22 16.46 -7.69
N ASN A 163 -6.09 17.10 -7.39
CA ASN A 163 -4.97 17.22 -8.30
C ASN A 163 -3.98 16.07 -8.03
N ILE A 164 -3.83 15.16 -8.97
CA ILE A 164 -2.91 14.01 -8.86
C ILE A 164 -1.67 14.32 -9.69
N GLN A 165 -0.53 14.46 -9.03
CA GLN A 165 0.74 14.50 -9.74
C GLN A 165 1.18 13.09 -10.07
N LEU A 166 1.13 12.72 -11.33
CA LEU A 166 1.59 11.44 -11.83
C LEU A 166 3.03 11.59 -12.35
N LEU A 167 3.88 10.64 -11.97
CA LEU A 167 5.27 10.60 -12.39
C LEU A 167 5.53 9.40 -13.29
N TYR A 168 6.39 9.59 -14.25
CA TYR A 168 6.78 8.52 -15.18
C TYR A 168 7.39 7.31 -14.47
N ASN A 169 8.13 7.52 -13.36
CA ASN A 169 8.70 6.43 -12.57
C ASN A 169 7.64 5.51 -11.93
N LEU A 170 6.43 6.01 -11.66
CA LEU A 170 5.32 5.17 -11.19
C LEU A 170 4.86 4.20 -12.29
N LEU A 171 4.81 4.64 -13.54
CA LEU A 171 4.39 3.85 -14.69
C LEU A 171 5.46 2.87 -15.15
N ARG A 172 6.72 3.30 -15.26
CA ARG A 172 7.84 2.50 -15.80
C ARG A 172 8.12 1.22 -15.01
N MET A 173 7.79 1.18 -13.75
CA MET A 173 8.04 -0.01 -12.91
C MET A 173 6.97 -1.10 -13.05
N GLU A 174 5.80 -0.80 -13.60
CA GLU A 174 4.78 -1.83 -13.89
C GLU A 174 5.24 -2.81 -14.98
N GLU A 175 5.96 -2.35 -15.98
CA GLU A 175 6.47 -3.22 -17.07
C GLU A 175 7.44 -4.30 -16.58
N LYS A 176 8.08 -4.10 -15.42
CA LYS A 176 8.99 -5.08 -14.81
C LYS A 176 8.31 -6.08 -13.88
N ILE A 177 7.05 -5.83 -13.50
CA ILE A 177 6.24 -6.73 -12.69
C ILE A 177 5.27 -7.45 -13.62
N LYS A 178 5.78 -8.35 -14.46
CA LYS A 178 4.93 -9.35 -15.10
C LYS A 178 4.31 -10.19 -13.99
N PHE A 179 3.01 -10.00 -13.75
CA PHE A 179 2.26 -10.92 -12.93
C PHE A 179 2.33 -12.29 -13.56
N TYR A 180 2.66 -13.28 -12.76
CA TYR A 180 2.48 -14.68 -13.10
C TYR A 180 0.96 -14.95 -13.26
N THR A 181 0.43 -14.66 -14.42
CA THR A 181 -0.89 -15.10 -14.88
C THR A 181 -0.72 -15.89 -16.18
N GLU A 182 0.26 -16.77 -16.20
CA GLU A 182 0.32 -17.86 -17.18
C GLU A 182 0.79 -19.10 -16.43
N LYS A 183 -0.20 -19.83 -15.88
CA LYS A 183 -0.32 -21.29 -15.85
C LYS A 183 -1.68 -21.67 -15.33
#